data_4eaa667315e4144ff595f9fe8ecd97d9
#
_entry.id   4eaa667315e4144ff595f9fe8ecd97d9
#
_cell.length_a   1.000
_cell.length_b   1.000
_cell.length_c   1.000
_cell.angle_alpha   90.00
_cell.angle_beta   90.00
_cell.angle_gamma   90.00
#
_symmetry.space_group_name_H-M   'P 1'
#
loop_
_entity.id
_entity.type
_entity.pdbx_description
1 polymer ?
#
loop_
_entity_poly.entity_id
_entity_poly.type
_entity_poly.pdbx_seq_one_letter_code
_entity_poly.pdbx_strand_id
1 'polypeptide(L)'
;MKIQILNNIAKEGLEQLKKNEFSLSEDYLKASGIVLRSHNLTELEISESLLAIARAGAGTNNINIKNCSDHGVVVFNTPGANANAVKEMVLCSLILSKRDLVSGNKNLDSIDIDSKNDEEISKEIEGMKKQYVGEEVNGKTLGIIGLG
;
A
#
# COMPACT_ATOMS: atom_id res chain seq x y z
N MET A 1 20.91 11.06 -18.49
CA MET A 1 19.66 11.81 -18.18
C MET A 1 19.53 11.96 -16.68
N LYS A 2 18.99 13.09 -16.19
CA LYS A 2 18.79 13.34 -14.76
C LYS A 2 17.36 12.96 -14.35
N ILE A 3 17.23 12.19 -13.27
CA ILE A 3 15.93 11.78 -12.73
C ILE A 3 15.79 12.28 -11.31
N GLN A 4 14.69 12.92 -11.01
CA GLN A 4 14.31 13.25 -9.66
C GLN A 4 13.44 12.15 -9.06
N ILE A 5 13.75 11.80 -7.81
CA ILE A 5 12.96 10.86 -7.03
C ILE A 5 12.18 11.63 -5.98
N LEU A 6 10.85 11.46 -6.01
CA LEU A 6 9.94 12.02 -5.01
C LEU A 6 9.27 10.88 -4.24
N ASN A 7 9.27 10.96 -2.93
CA ASN A 7 8.89 9.92 -1.99
C ASN A 7 9.88 8.72 -1.91
N ASN A 8 9.51 7.76 -1.07
CA ASN A 8 10.28 6.53 -0.92
C ASN A 8 10.00 5.58 -2.09
N ILE A 9 11.01 5.36 -2.90
CA ILE A 9 11.04 4.36 -3.97
C ILE A 9 11.92 3.19 -3.49
N ALA A 10 11.51 1.97 -3.81
CA ALA A 10 12.25 0.76 -3.43
C ALA A 10 13.70 0.79 -3.93
N LYS A 11 14.62 0.27 -3.12
CA LYS A 11 16.07 0.27 -3.44
C LYS A 11 16.38 -0.41 -4.77
N GLU A 12 15.66 -1.50 -5.06
CA GLU A 12 15.77 -2.27 -6.30
C GLU A 12 15.47 -1.39 -7.53
N GLY A 13 14.45 -0.52 -7.43
CA GLY A 13 14.13 0.44 -8.49
C GLY A 13 15.22 1.49 -8.68
N LEU A 14 15.78 2.01 -7.58
CA LEU A 14 16.88 2.96 -7.63
C LEU A 14 18.16 2.35 -8.21
N GLU A 15 18.44 1.09 -7.91
CA GLU A 15 19.56 0.35 -8.48
C GLU A 15 19.40 0.13 -9.99
N GLN A 16 18.20 -0.11 -10.46
CA GLN A 16 17.92 -0.22 -11.91
C GLN A 16 18.18 1.11 -12.62
N LEU A 17 17.78 2.23 -12.03
CA LEU A 17 18.10 3.55 -12.60
C LEU A 17 19.62 3.77 -12.70
N LYS A 18 20.37 3.44 -11.64
CA LYS A 18 21.84 3.56 -11.64
C LYS A 18 22.51 2.65 -12.68
N LYS A 19 22.05 1.39 -12.81
CA LYS A 19 22.56 0.45 -13.82
C LYS A 19 22.36 0.94 -15.26
N ASN A 20 21.32 1.74 -15.49
CA ASN A 20 21.01 2.30 -16.80
C ASN A 20 21.58 3.73 -16.96
N GLU A 21 22.59 4.09 -16.16
CA GLU A 21 23.34 5.35 -16.25
C GLU A 21 22.51 6.61 -16.03
N PHE A 22 21.35 6.51 -15.35
CA PHE A 22 20.63 7.68 -14.91
C PHE A 22 21.28 8.28 -13.67
N SER A 23 21.48 9.60 -13.69
CA SER A 23 21.91 10.36 -12.51
C SER A 23 20.70 10.91 -11.75
N LEU A 24 20.82 10.96 -10.42
CA LEU A 24 19.78 11.55 -9.58
C LEU A 24 19.91 13.08 -9.57
N SER A 25 18.77 13.78 -9.56
CA SER A 25 18.68 15.24 -9.44
C SER A 25 17.94 15.59 -8.15
N GLU A 26 18.39 16.64 -7.48
CA GLU A 26 17.65 17.23 -6.34
C GLU A 26 16.73 18.38 -6.79
N ASP A 27 16.89 18.83 -8.04
CA ASP A 27 16.15 19.94 -8.62
C ASP A 27 15.26 19.42 -9.78
N TYR A 28 13.95 19.50 -9.61
CA TYR A 28 13.00 19.03 -10.62
C TYR A 28 13.01 19.88 -11.91
N LEU A 29 13.37 21.15 -11.82
CA LEU A 29 13.49 22.00 -13.00
C LEU A 29 14.62 21.60 -13.95
N LYS A 30 15.60 20.84 -13.44
CA LYS A 30 16.74 20.32 -14.21
C LYS A 30 16.63 18.82 -14.49
N ALA A 31 15.54 18.19 -14.05
CA ALA A 31 15.30 16.77 -14.27
C ALA A 31 14.69 16.53 -15.65
N SER A 32 15.15 15.48 -16.33
CA SER A 32 14.52 14.98 -17.56
C SER A 32 13.43 13.97 -17.28
N GLY A 33 13.36 13.45 -16.04
CA GLY A 33 12.33 12.53 -15.59
C GLY A 33 12.06 12.66 -14.10
N ILE A 34 10.85 12.36 -13.69
CA ILE A 34 10.42 12.30 -12.28
C ILE A 34 9.91 10.91 -11.99
N VAL A 35 10.37 10.29 -10.90
CA VAL A 35 9.82 9.06 -10.36
C VAL A 35 9.20 9.35 -9.02
N LEU A 36 7.93 8.98 -8.84
CA LEU A 36 7.18 9.27 -7.61
C LEU A 36 6.20 8.16 -7.26
N ARG A 37 5.62 8.25 -6.08
CA ARG A 37 4.51 7.40 -5.64
C ARG A 37 3.27 8.22 -5.30
N SER A 38 3.29 8.96 -4.20
CA SER A 38 2.13 9.69 -3.67
C SER A 38 2.34 11.21 -3.63
N HIS A 39 3.48 11.70 -4.04
CA HIS A 39 3.75 13.14 -4.08
C HIS A 39 2.74 13.84 -5.00
N ASN A 40 2.24 15.00 -4.60
CA ASN A 40 1.27 15.74 -5.39
C ASN A 40 1.98 16.60 -6.45
N LEU A 41 1.67 16.34 -7.71
CA LEU A 41 2.17 17.08 -8.88
C LEU A 41 1.02 17.72 -9.68
N THR A 42 -0.15 17.95 -9.07
CA THR A 42 -1.29 18.55 -9.79
C THR A 42 -1.01 19.99 -10.22
N GLU A 43 -0.16 20.70 -9.49
CA GLU A 43 0.25 22.08 -9.76
C GLU A 43 1.71 22.18 -10.21
N LEU A 44 2.28 21.08 -10.71
CA LEU A 44 3.67 21.06 -11.18
C LEU A 44 3.85 22.05 -12.34
N GLU A 45 4.80 22.98 -12.18
CA GLU A 45 5.32 23.76 -13.29
C GLU A 45 6.22 22.87 -14.16
N ILE A 46 5.83 22.68 -15.41
CA ILE A 46 6.55 21.77 -16.32
C ILE A 46 7.72 22.53 -16.94
N SER A 47 8.93 22.07 -16.67
CA SER A 47 10.16 22.59 -17.29
C SER A 47 10.35 22.02 -18.70
N GLU A 48 10.99 22.77 -19.57
CA GLU A 48 11.34 22.33 -20.95
C GLU A 48 12.21 21.07 -20.99
N SER A 49 12.93 20.77 -19.89
CA SER A 49 13.78 19.59 -19.78
C SER A 49 13.03 18.32 -19.39
N LEU A 50 11.79 18.42 -18.90
CA LEU A 50 11.02 17.29 -18.42
C LEU A 50 10.39 16.52 -19.58
N LEU A 51 10.73 15.25 -19.70
CA LEU A 51 10.26 14.37 -20.77
C LEU A 51 9.27 13.33 -20.29
N ALA A 52 9.41 12.87 -19.04
CA ALA A 52 8.57 11.80 -18.52
C ALA A 52 8.37 11.87 -17.01
N ILE A 53 7.20 11.37 -16.57
CA ILE A 53 6.86 11.14 -15.17
C ILE A 53 6.48 9.68 -15.01
N ALA A 54 7.11 8.97 -14.07
CA ALA A 54 6.82 7.58 -13.76
C ALA A 54 6.25 7.45 -12.34
N ARG A 55 5.02 6.98 -12.23
CA ARG A 55 4.36 6.74 -10.95
C ARG A 55 4.45 5.28 -10.52
N ALA A 56 5.03 5.03 -9.36
CA ALA A 56 5.04 3.72 -8.71
C ALA A 56 3.66 3.43 -8.07
N GLY A 57 2.67 3.12 -8.88
CA GLY A 57 1.29 2.82 -8.47
C GLY A 57 0.30 2.92 -9.64
N ALA A 58 -0.90 2.40 -9.45
CA ALA A 58 -1.90 2.30 -10.51
C ALA A 58 -2.62 3.63 -10.82
N GLY A 59 -3.00 4.38 -9.78
CA GLY A 59 -3.73 5.64 -9.95
C GLY A 59 -2.81 6.77 -10.46
N THR A 60 -3.40 7.82 -11.01
CA THR A 60 -2.68 9.02 -11.50
C THR A 60 -3.30 10.33 -11.02
N ASN A 61 -4.19 10.24 -10.03
CA ASN A 61 -4.95 11.38 -9.49
C ASN A 61 -4.10 12.49 -8.86
N ASN A 62 -2.84 12.21 -8.56
CA ASN A 62 -1.86 13.15 -8.04
C ASN A 62 -0.97 13.79 -9.13
N ILE A 63 -1.30 13.59 -10.41
CA ILE A 63 -0.58 14.15 -11.56
C ILE A 63 -1.59 14.81 -12.49
N ASN A 64 -1.32 16.04 -12.93
CA ASN A 64 -2.14 16.69 -13.93
C ASN A 64 -1.80 16.17 -15.34
N ILE A 65 -2.45 15.07 -15.72
CA ILE A 65 -2.22 14.40 -17.01
C ILE A 65 -2.44 15.34 -18.20
N LYS A 66 -3.47 16.19 -18.13
CA LYS A 66 -3.75 17.14 -19.21
C LYS A 66 -2.58 18.11 -19.40
N ASN A 67 -2.12 18.73 -18.31
CA ASN A 67 -0.99 19.64 -18.36
C ASN A 67 0.29 18.95 -18.87
N CYS A 68 0.55 17.70 -18.45
CA CYS A 68 1.66 16.90 -18.97
C CYS A 68 1.55 16.70 -20.48
N SER A 69 0.37 16.31 -20.98
CA SER A 69 0.12 16.09 -22.41
C SER A 69 0.28 17.35 -23.22
N ASP A 70 -0.24 18.48 -22.74
CA ASP A 70 -0.14 19.77 -23.41
C ASP A 70 1.33 20.23 -23.59
N HIS A 71 2.24 19.74 -22.72
CA HIS A 71 3.68 20.03 -22.77
C HIS A 71 4.52 18.86 -23.36
N GLY A 72 3.88 17.82 -23.87
CA GLY A 72 4.59 16.67 -24.47
C GLY A 72 5.29 15.75 -23.46
N VAL A 73 4.92 15.82 -22.17
CA VAL A 73 5.46 14.96 -21.11
C VAL A 73 4.69 13.65 -21.03
N VAL A 74 5.38 12.53 -21.14
CA VAL A 74 4.76 11.19 -21.04
C VAL A 74 4.59 10.80 -19.59
N VAL A 75 3.41 10.31 -19.22
CA VAL A 75 3.15 9.81 -17.87
C VAL A 75 2.96 8.29 -17.89
N PHE A 76 3.79 7.60 -17.11
CA PHE A 76 3.72 6.16 -16.90
C PHE A 76 3.17 5.84 -15.51
N ASN A 77 2.39 4.78 -15.40
CA ASN A 77 1.94 4.21 -14.14
C ASN A 77 2.22 2.70 -14.11
N THR A 78 2.05 2.07 -12.94
CA THR A 78 2.30 0.64 -12.74
C THR A 78 1.04 -0.08 -12.25
N PRO A 79 0.02 -0.27 -13.12
CA PRO A 79 -1.20 -0.97 -12.72
C PRO A 79 -0.91 -2.43 -12.39
N GLY A 80 -1.58 -2.95 -11.36
CA GLY A 80 -1.47 -4.35 -10.96
C GLY A 80 -0.25 -4.72 -10.11
N ALA A 81 0.75 -3.85 -9.96
CA ALA A 81 1.97 -4.18 -9.23
C ALA A 81 1.73 -4.62 -7.77
N ASN A 82 0.70 -4.10 -7.12
CA ASN A 82 0.31 -4.43 -5.75
C ASN A 82 -0.97 -5.30 -5.67
N ALA A 83 -1.49 -5.82 -6.78
CA ALA A 83 -2.78 -6.52 -6.82
C ALA A 83 -2.81 -7.74 -5.89
N ASN A 84 -1.72 -8.52 -5.82
CA ASN A 84 -1.63 -9.66 -4.93
C ASN A 84 -1.68 -9.25 -3.45
N ALA A 85 -0.94 -8.22 -3.07
CA ALA A 85 -0.93 -7.71 -1.69
C ALA A 85 -2.34 -7.20 -1.28
N VAL A 86 -3.03 -6.51 -2.18
CA VAL A 86 -4.42 -6.06 -1.95
C VAL A 86 -5.36 -7.27 -1.79
N LYS A 87 -5.24 -8.28 -2.64
CA LYS A 87 -6.01 -9.52 -2.53
C LYS A 87 -5.83 -10.18 -1.17
N GLU A 88 -4.61 -10.30 -0.69
CA GLU A 88 -4.29 -10.90 0.61
C GLU A 88 -4.91 -10.09 1.77
N MET A 89 -4.85 -8.76 1.71
CA MET A 89 -5.51 -7.90 2.68
C MET A 89 -7.03 -8.03 2.66
N VAL A 90 -7.63 -8.18 1.48
CA VAL A 90 -9.09 -8.44 1.36
C VAL A 90 -9.46 -9.77 2.00
N LEU A 91 -8.69 -10.85 1.72
CA LEU A 91 -8.93 -12.16 2.33
C LEU A 91 -8.81 -12.09 3.85
N CYS A 92 -7.79 -11.43 4.37
CA CYS A 92 -7.60 -11.21 5.80
C CYS A 92 -8.80 -10.45 6.40
N SER A 93 -9.23 -9.36 5.75
CA SER A 93 -10.36 -8.54 6.21
C SER A 93 -11.69 -9.31 6.21
N LEU A 94 -11.92 -10.16 5.23
CA LEU A 94 -13.09 -11.04 5.18
C LEU A 94 -13.14 -12.00 6.37
N ILE A 95 -12.01 -12.62 6.71
CA ILE A 95 -11.91 -13.51 7.87
C ILE A 95 -12.12 -12.71 9.17
N LEU A 96 -11.44 -11.58 9.32
CA LEU A 96 -11.56 -10.72 10.50
C LEU A 96 -12.98 -10.17 10.68
N SER A 97 -13.71 -9.89 9.59
CA SER A 97 -15.10 -9.43 9.66
C SER A 97 -16.07 -10.44 10.27
N LYS A 98 -15.68 -11.72 10.27
CA LYS A 98 -16.49 -12.83 10.80
C LYS A 98 -15.96 -13.38 12.13
N ARG A 99 -14.74 -13.06 12.49
CA ARG A 99 -14.07 -13.55 13.70
C ARG A 99 -13.33 -12.40 14.37
N ASP A 100 -13.70 -12.08 15.61
CA ASP A 100 -13.08 -10.99 16.36
C ASP A 100 -11.75 -11.43 16.99
N LEU A 101 -10.77 -11.67 16.12
CA LEU A 101 -9.42 -12.08 16.53
C LEU A 101 -8.69 -10.95 17.27
N VAL A 102 -8.98 -9.70 16.93
CA VAL A 102 -8.30 -8.53 17.52
C VAL A 102 -8.69 -8.38 19.00
N SER A 103 -9.99 -8.43 19.30
CA SER A 103 -10.46 -8.36 20.70
C SER A 103 -10.09 -9.63 21.46
N GLY A 104 -10.14 -10.80 20.80
CA GLY A 104 -9.71 -12.06 21.40
C GLY A 104 -8.25 -12.01 21.86
N ASN A 105 -7.35 -11.52 21.02
CA ASN A 105 -5.94 -11.35 21.37
C ASN A 105 -5.75 -10.37 22.55
N LYS A 106 -6.41 -9.20 22.50
CA LYS A 106 -6.34 -8.22 23.61
C LYS A 106 -6.81 -8.81 24.94
N ASN A 107 -7.85 -9.63 24.93
CA ASN A 107 -8.36 -10.26 26.15
C ASN A 107 -7.42 -11.35 26.66
N LEU A 108 -6.75 -12.10 25.78
CA LEU A 108 -5.69 -13.03 26.20
C LEU A 108 -4.53 -12.29 26.89
N ASP A 109 -4.11 -11.14 26.32
CA ASP A 109 -3.04 -10.31 26.92
C ASP A 109 -3.45 -9.74 28.31
N SER A 110 -4.74 -9.67 28.62
CA SER A 110 -5.24 -9.18 29.90
C SER A 110 -5.33 -10.25 31.01
N ILE A 111 -5.07 -11.52 30.69
CA ILE A 111 -5.08 -12.59 31.68
C ILE A 111 -3.85 -12.44 32.59
N ASP A 112 -4.09 -12.38 33.90
CA ASP A 112 -3.05 -12.37 34.89
C ASP A 112 -2.49 -13.81 35.08
N ILE A 113 -1.38 -14.07 34.41
CA ILE A 113 -0.71 -15.38 34.44
C ILE A 113 0.20 -15.54 35.65
N ASP A 114 0.60 -14.45 36.31
CA ASP A 114 1.53 -14.50 37.44
C ASP A 114 0.83 -14.89 38.75
N SER A 115 -0.45 -14.59 38.89
CA SER A 115 -1.22 -14.86 40.12
C SER A 115 -2.06 -16.14 40.05
N LYS A 116 -2.13 -16.86 38.89
CA LYS A 116 -2.99 -18.01 38.64
C LYS A 116 -2.19 -19.26 38.30
N ASN A 117 -2.72 -20.41 38.65
CA ASN A 117 -2.19 -21.69 38.20
C ASN A 117 -2.72 -22.08 36.82
N ASP A 118 -2.13 -23.08 36.17
CA ASP A 118 -2.48 -23.53 34.82
C ASP A 118 -3.94 -23.95 34.67
N GLU A 119 -4.54 -24.54 35.72
CA GLU A 119 -5.94 -24.98 35.68
C GLU A 119 -6.89 -23.79 35.70
N GLU A 120 -6.61 -22.76 36.49
CA GLU A 120 -7.38 -21.53 36.56
C GLU A 120 -7.28 -20.73 35.25
N ILE A 121 -6.07 -20.62 34.66
CA ILE A 121 -5.85 -19.97 33.37
C ILE A 121 -6.62 -20.72 32.27
N SER A 122 -6.53 -22.05 32.23
CA SER A 122 -7.24 -22.85 31.23
C SER A 122 -8.76 -22.67 31.33
N LYS A 123 -9.31 -22.63 32.53
CA LYS A 123 -10.73 -22.41 32.77
C LYS A 123 -11.20 -21.03 32.32
N GLU A 124 -10.40 -20.01 32.57
CA GLU A 124 -10.68 -18.65 32.12
C GLU A 124 -10.67 -18.53 30.60
N ILE A 125 -9.67 -19.10 29.94
CA ILE A 125 -9.58 -19.17 28.47
C ILE A 125 -10.80 -19.87 27.86
N GLU A 126 -11.18 -21.02 28.42
CA GLU A 126 -12.37 -21.74 27.95
C GLU A 126 -13.66 -20.94 28.12
N GLY A 127 -13.77 -20.15 29.18
CA GLY A 127 -14.89 -19.23 29.42
C GLY A 127 -14.93 -18.10 28.37
N MET A 128 -13.77 -17.56 28.02
CA MET A 128 -13.64 -16.48 27.02
C MET A 128 -13.98 -16.94 25.61
N LYS A 129 -13.63 -18.14 25.21
CA LYS A 129 -13.84 -18.69 23.85
C LYS A 129 -15.27 -18.49 23.33
N LYS A 130 -16.25 -18.59 24.21
CA LYS A 130 -17.68 -18.43 23.85
C LYS A 130 -18.03 -17.05 23.29
N GLN A 131 -17.27 -16.02 23.66
CA GLN A 131 -17.48 -14.63 23.22
C GLN A 131 -16.98 -14.41 21.79
N TYR A 132 -16.05 -15.26 21.32
CA TYR A 132 -15.38 -15.14 20.04
C TYR A 132 -15.80 -16.20 19.02
N VAL A 133 -16.93 -16.85 19.26
CA VAL A 133 -17.53 -17.77 18.29
C VAL A 133 -18.01 -16.94 17.10
N GLY A 134 -17.30 -17.05 15.98
CA GLY A 134 -17.62 -16.35 14.74
C GLY A 134 -18.28 -17.27 13.73
N GLU A 135 -18.58 -16.72 12.56
CA GLU A 135 -19.12 -17.45 11.42
C GLU A 135 -18.00 -17.81 10.42
N GLU A 136 -18.24 -18.83 9.61
CA GLU A 136 -17.41 -19.11 8.45
C GLU A 136 -17.71 -18.18 7.29
N VAL A 137 -16.70 -17.90 6.46
CA VAL A 137 -16.87 -17.14 5.21
C VAL A 137 -17.47 -18.03 4.11
N ASN A 138 -17.34 -19.34 4.28
CA ASN A 138 -17.88 -20.32 3.35
C ASN A 138 -19.41 -20.16 3.21
N GLY A 139 -19.93 -20.23 2.00
CA GLY A 139 -21.34 -20.06 1.69
C GLY A 139 -21.86 -18.61 1.75
N LYS A 140 -21.00 -17.62 2.03
CA LYS A 140 -21.37 -16.20 2.02
C LYS A 140 -21.23 -15.61 0.62
N THR A 141 -21.96 -14.55 0.34
CA THR A 141 -21.88 -13.80 -0.92
C THR A 141 -21.02 -12.56 -0.74
N LEU A 142 -20.01 -12.38 -1.61
CA LEU A 142 -19.17 -11.19 -1.66
C LEU A 142 -19.67 -10.25 -2.77
N GLY A 143 -20.04 -9.03 -2.41
CA GLY A 143 -20.30 -7.96 -3.36
C GLY A 143 -19.02 -7.17 -3.65
N ILE A 144 -18.73 -6.91 -4.93
CA ILE A 144 -17.57 -6.14 -5.36
C ILE A 144 -18.05 -4.95 -6.19
N ILE A 145 -17.63 -3.74 -5.82
CA ILE A 145 -17.93 -2.51 -6.56
C ILE A 145 -16.64 -2.08 -7.26
N GLY A 146 -16.62 -2.19 -8.58
CA GLY A 146 -15.42 -1.98 -9.41
C GLY A 146 -14.51 -3.19 -9.44
N LEU A 147 -13.95 -3.47 -10.61
CA LEU A 147 -13.05 -4.61 -10.82
C LEU A 147 -11.60 -4.18 -11.14
N GLY A 148 -11.33 -2.87 -11.16
CA GLY A 148 -10.04 -2.30 -11.50
C GLY A 148 -9.83 -2.13 -12.99
#